data_ae38c1ee9f664eaa85930f731ca8cdcb
#
_entry.id   ae38c1ee9f664eaa85930f731ca8cdcb
#
_cell.length_a   1.000
_cell.length_b   1.000
_cell.length_c   1.000
_cell.angle_alpha   90.00
_cell.angle_beta   90.00
_cell.angle_gamma   90.00
#
_symmetry.space_group_name_H-M   'P 1'
#
loop_
_entity.id
_entity.type
_entity.pdbx_description
1 polymer ?
#
loop_
_entity_poly.entity_id
_entity_poly.type
_entity_poly.pdbx_seq_one_letter_code
_entity_poly.pdbx_strand_id
1 'polypeptide(L)'
;MEPFKIHILGCGSALPTLKHNASSQLIEMRGKCYMIDCGEGAQMQFRRSHIHFSKLNAIFITHMHGDHCFGLMGLLSTLGMLGRTSKLRVYAPKDYAPLFKQQVEFFMQTMEYEMEMIPVDTEKQQIIYEDHSLSVETVPLKHRLPCCGYIFREKPTLPHIKRDMIDYYGIPISQINNIKNGADWTNEDGEVIPNARLVTPAAPPRSYAYMSDTRYIPNLWEKVKGVTVLYHESTYTSEQEDRAKIYNHSTAKQAAMVAKAARVGKLLLGHYSARYNDETVLLKEAKEIFEESYLTNEGMVISV
;
A
#
# COMPACT_ATOMS: atom_id res chain seq x y z
N MET A 1 2.48 -17.22 -8.89
CA MET A 1 2.84 -15.79 -8.65
C MET A 1 2.81 -15.57 -7.14
N GLU A 2 3.82 -14.92 -6.57
CA GLU A 2 3.80 -14.64 -5.13
C GLU A 2 2.68 -13.66 -4.76
N PRO A 3 2.08 -13.79 -3.58
CA PRO A 3 0.98 -12.94 -3.19
C PRO A 3 1.40 -11.47 -3.07
N PHE A 4 0.62 -10.58 -3.65
CA PHE A 4 0.59 -9.16 -3.35
C PHE A 4 -0.86 -8.84 -3.04
N LYS A 5 -1.18 -8.65 -1.75
CA LYS A 5 -2.54 -8.50 -1.26
C LYS A 5 -2.68 -7.24 -0.42
N ILE A 6 -3.84 -6.62 -0.50
CA ILE A 6 -4.27 -5.50 0.32
C ILE A 6 -5.35 -6.01 1.25
N HIS A 7 -5.18 -5.84 2.56
CA HIS A 7 -6.17 -6.14 3.58
C HIS A 7 -6.73 -4.83 4.13
N ILE A 8 -8.03 -4.61 4.00
CA ILE A 8 -8.71 -3.43 4.50
C ILE A 8 -9.02 -3.64 6.00
N LEU A 9 -8.40 -2.85 6.87
CA LEU A 9 -8.63 -2.88 8.30
C LEU A 9 -9.60 -1.80 8.76
N GLY A 10 -9.66 -0.68 8.03
CA GLY A 10 -10.56 0.42 8.26
C GLY A 10 -10.63 1.30 7.03
N CYS A 11 -11.83 1.77 6.71
CA CYS A 11 -12.12 2.61 5.54
C CYS A 11 -13.10 3.75 5.83
N GLY A 12 -13.39 4.02 7.10
CA GLY A 12 -14.16 5.17 7.55
C GLY A 12 -13.32 6.43 7.69
N SER A 13 -13.95 7.59 7.57
CA SER A 13 -13.36 8.92 7.76
C SER A 13 -13.59 9.39 9.19
N ALA A 14 -12.79 10.31 9.68
CA ALA A 14 -12.76 11.04 10.94
C ALA A 14 -13.60 10.51 12.12
N LEU A 15 -14.92 10.36 11.96
CA LEU A 15 -15.83 9.94 13.01
C LEU A 15 -15.94 8.41 13.04
N PRO A 16 -15.52 7.72 14.14
CA PRO A 16 -15.72 6.29 14.30
C PRO A 16 -17.21 5.92 14.22
N THR A 17 -17.53 4.86 13.51
CA THR A 17 -18.90 4.34 13.40
C THR A 17 -18.93 2.86 13.76
N LEU A 18 -20.13 2.30 13.99
CA LEU A 18 -20.27 0.86 14.19
C LEU A 18 -20.06 0.08 12.88
N LYS A 19 -20.16 0.76 11.73
CA LYS A 19 -20.02 0.15 10.41
C LYS A 19 -18.58 0.12 9.93
N HIS A 20 -17.84 1.23 10.08
CA HIS A 20 -16.48 1.37 9.60
C HIS A 20 -15.52 1.79 10.70
N ASN A 21 -14.36 1.18 10.71
CA ASN A 21 -13.23 1.58 11.55
C ASN A 21 -12.44 2.71 10.88
N ALA A 22 -11.67 3.42 11.68
CA ALA A 22 -10.75 4.45 11.22
C ALA A 22 -9.70 3.89 10.24
N SER A 23 -9.15 4.74 9.41
CA SER A 23 -8.28 4.39 8.27
C SER A 23 -7.11 3.51 8.67
N SER A 24 -7.01 2.33 8.06
CA SER A 24 -5.85 1.44 8.18
C SER A 24 -5.91 0.33 7.13
N GLN A 25 -4.76 -0.02 6.56
CA GLN A 25 -4.62 -1.12 5.62
C GLN A 25 -3.32 -1.90 5.86
N LEU A 26 -3.32 -3.19 5.49
CA LEU A 26 -2.10 -4.00 5.43
C LEU A 26 -1.80 -4.40 4.00
N ILE A 27 -0.53 -4.28 3.63
CA ILE A 27 0.01 -4.77 2.38
C ILE A 27 0.80 -6.03 2.67
N GLU A 28 0.36 -7.17 2.15
CA GLU A 28 1.10 -8.43 2.23
C GLU A 28 1.83 -8.68 0.91
N MET A 29 3.16 -8.79 0.96
CA MET A 29 3.99 -9.05 -0.19
C MET A 29 5.19 -9.92 0.17
N ARG A 30 5.37 -11.05 -0.54
CA ARG A 30 6.54 -11.95 -0.42
C ARG A 30 6.90 -12.28 1.03
N GLY A 31 5.88 -12.64 1.83
CA GLY A 31 6.05 -13.04 3.22
C GLY A 31 6.22 -11.89 4.22
N LYS A 32 6.28 -10.65 3.77
CA LYS A 32 6.33 -9.44 4.58
C LYS A 32 4.98 -8.74 4.62
N CYS A 33 4.76 -7.92 5.66
CA CYS A 33 3.59 -7.09 5.80
C CYS A 33 4.01 -5.63 6.07
N TYR A 34 3.27 -4.71 5.50
CA TYR A 34 3.45 -3.27 5.66
C TYR A 34 2.09 -2.66 6.03
N MET A 35 2.07 -1.73 6.97
CA MET A 35 0.83 -1.05 7.35
C MET A 35 0.82 0.36 6.77
N ILE A 36 -0.33 0.78 6.25
CA ILE A 36 -0.61 2.16 5.87
C ILE A 36 -1.68 2.68 6.80
N ASP A 37 -1.39 3.75 7.49
CA ASP A 37 -2.17 4.35 8.54
C ASP A 37 -2.51 3.36 9.68
N CYS A 38 -2.71 3.87 10.86
CA CYS A 38 -3.02 3.09 12.05
C CYS A 38 -4.02 3.87 12.90
N GLY A 39 -5.24 3.99 12.39
CA GLY A 39 -6.33 4.61 13.10
C GLY A 39 -6.77 3.80 14.33
N GLU A 40 -7.65 4.36 15.12
CA GLU A 40 -8.19 3.68 16.30
C GLU A 40 -8.84 2.34 15.90
N GLY A 41 -8.58 1.29 16.68
CA GLY A 41 -9.08 -0.06 16.40
C GLY A 41 -8.27 -0.87 15.38
N ALA A 42 -7.31 -0.28 14.66
CA ALA A 42 -6.47 -0.98 13.67
C ALA A 42 -5.78 -2.23 14.24
N GLN A 43 -5.30 -2.17 15.49
CA GLN A 43 -4.72 -3.28 16.22
C GLN A 43 -5.64 -4.50 16.29
N MET A 44 -6.92 -4.30 16.58
CA MET A 44 -7.91 -5.39 16.67
C MET A 44 -8.27 -5.93 15.30
N GLN A 45 -8.36 -5.06 14.28
CA GLN A 45 -8.58 -5.48 12.90
C GLN A 45 -7.38 -6.25 12.34
N PHE A 46 -6.16 -5.85 12.70
CA PHE A 46 -4.96 -6.62 12.35
C PHE A 46 -5.04 -8.03 12.94
N ARG A 47 -5.46 -8.20 14.19
CA ARG A 47 -5.68 -9.55 14.78
C ARG A 47 -6.71 -10.35 14.00
N ARG A 48 -7.80 -9.72 13.57
CA ARG A 48 -8.87 -10.37 12.79
C ARG A 48 -8.42 -10.78 11.38
N SER A 49 -7.39 -10.14 10.83
CA SER A 49 -6.84 -10.51 9.51
C SER A 49 -6.11 -11.85 9.50
N HIS A 50 -5.83 -12.45 10.69
CA HIS A 50 -5.04 -13.66 10.88
C HIS A 50 -3.60 -13.59 10.32
N ILE A 51 -3.13 -12.42 9.93
CA ILE A 51 -1.72 -12.22 9.58
C ILE A 51 -0.90 -12.17 10.88
N HIS A 52 0.19 -12.91 10.90
CA HIS A 52 1.06 -12.94 12.08
C HIS A 52 1.77 -11.59 12.27
N PHE A 53 1.72 -11.02 13.47
CA PHE A 53 2.31 -9.70 13.77
C PHE A 53 3.82 -9.61 13.49
N SER A 54 4.55 -10.74 13.58
CA SER A 54 5.99 -10.79 13.28
C SER A 54 6.31 -10.46 11.82
N LYS A 55 5.33 -10.58 10.91
CA LYS A 55 5.50 -10.21 9.49
C LYS A 55 5.51 -8.68 9.26
N LEU A 56 5.09 -7.88 10.25
CA LEU A 56 5.03 -6.42 10.10
C LEU A 56 6.45 -5.83 10.05
N ASN A 57 6.82 -5.28 8.89
CA ASN A 57 8.15 -4.75 8.61
C ASN A 57 8.24 -3.24 8.80
N ALA A 58 7.22 -2.51 8.39
CA ALA A 58 7.16 -1.05 8.52
C ALA A 58 5.71 -0.56 8.58
N ILE A 59 5.54 0.65 9.14
CA ILE A 59 4.28 1.38 9.19
C ILE A 59 4.50 2.71 8.47
N PHE A 60 3.56 3.12 7.63
CA PHE A 60 3.58 4.35 6.84
C PHE A 60 2.34 5.18 7.19
N ILE A 61 2.55 6.31 7.85
CA ILE A 61 1.47 7.24 8.25
C ILE A 61 1.41 8.37 7.24
N THR A 62 0.23 8.58 6.65
CA THR A 62 0.01 9.61 5.62
C THR A 62 0.02 11.01 6.19
N HIS A 63 -0.62 11.21 7.33
CA HIS A 63 -0.71 12.49 8.07
C HIS A 63 -1.17 12.26 9.51
N MET A 64 -1.18 13.30 10.31
CA MET A 64 -1.35 13.20 11.77
C MET A 64 -2.77 13.53 12.26
N HIS A 65 -3.83 13.32 11.47
CA HIS A 65 -5.19 13.26 12.01
C HIS A 65 -5.40 11.97 12.81
N GLY A 66 -6.25 12.04 13.85
CA GLY A 66 -6.44 10.95 14.80
C GLY A 66 -6.91 9.65 14.16
N ASP A 67 -7.81 9.74 13.20
CA ASP A 67 -8.35 8.60 12.44
C ASP A 67 -7.30 7.88 11.56
N HIS A 68 -6.09 8.43 11.45
CA HIS A 68 -4.95 7.83 10.75
C HIS A 68 -3.82 7.37 11.68
N CYS A 69 -3.78 7.83 12.96
CA CYS A 69 -2.62 7.56 13.82
C CYS A 69 -2.91 7.19 15.27
N PHE A 70 -4.13 7.36 15.80
CA PHE A 70 -4.41 7.13 17.23
C PHE A 70 -4.27 5.67 17.66
N GLY A 71 -4.35 4.70 16.75
CA GLY A 71 -4.08 3.29 17.04
C GLY A 71 -2.60 2.93 17.17
N LEU A 72 -1.68 3.82 16.74
CA LEU A 72 -0.25 3.50 16.62
C LEU A 72 0.38 3.08 17.94
N MET A 73 0.23 3.87 19.01
CA MET A 73 0.83 3.55 20.30
C MET A 73 0.32 2.23 20.89
N GLY A 74 -0.98 1.96 20.75
CA GLY A 74 -1.59 0.69 21.17
C GLY A 74 -1.03 -0.50 20.40
N LEU A 75 -0.84 -0.37 19.08
CA LEU A 75 -0.25 -1.41 18.25
C LEU A 75 1.22 -1.65 18.64
N LEU A 76 2.02 -0.61 18.78
CA LEU A 76 3.43 -0.72 19.17
C LEU A 76 3.60 -1.41 20.52
N SER A 77 2.79 -1.03 21.51
CA SER A 77 2.76 -1.69 22.84
C SER A 77 2.41 -3.18 22.72
N THR A 78 1.39 -3.53 21.93
CA THR A 78 1.00 -4.93 21.71
C THR A 78 2.11 -5.75 21.07
N LEU A 79 2.84 -5.20 20.11
CA LEU A 79 3.98 -5.88 19.48
C LEU A 79 5.06 -6.23 20.51
N GLY A 80 5.35 -5.32 21.43
CA GLY A 80 6.27 -5.58 22.54
C GLY A 80 5.77 -6.67 23.49
N MET A 81 4.49 -6.60 23.91
CA MET A 81 3.88 -7.64 24.77
C MET A 81 3.85 -9.03 24.12
N LEU A 82 3.84 -9.09 22.79
CA LEU A 82 3.93 -10.33 22.02
C LEU A 82 5.38 -10.80 21.77
N GLY A 83 6.36 -10.16 22.42
CA GLY A 83 7.75 -10.60 22.38
C GLY A 83 8.48 -10.23 21.08
N ARG A 84 8.07 -9.13 20.44
CA ARG A 84 8.83 -8.64 19.29
C ARG A 84 10.24 -8.22 19.71
N THR A 85 11.26 -8.70 19.00
CA THR A 85 12.67 -8.32 19.19
C THR A 85 13.25 -7.58 17.98
N SER A 86 12.62 -7.78 16.80
CA SER A 86 13.09 -7.15 15.56
C SER A 86 12.71 -5.67 15.49
N LYS A 87 13.63 -4.85 15.00
CA LYS A 87 13.42 -3.41 14.77
C LYS A 87 12.17 -3.16 13.91
N LEU A 88 11.41 -2.13 14.28
CA LEU A 88 10.25 -1.66 13.53
C LEU A 88 10.46 -0.19 13.12
N ARG A 89 10.26 0.10 11.83
CA ARG A 89 10.33 1.46 11.30
C ARG A 89 8.93 2.03 11.13
N VAL A 90 8.76 3.28 11.59
CA VAL A 90 7.54 4.07 11.41
C VAL A 90 7.87 5.28 10.55
N TYR A 91 7.38 5.32 9.33
CA TYR A 91 7.50 6.43 8.40
C TYR A 91 6.32 7.37 8.64
N ALA A 92 6.57 8.61 9.04
CA ALA A 92 5.51 9.57 9.36
C ALA A 92 5.97 11.01 9.05
N PRO A 93 5.05 11.98 8.89
CA PRO A 93 5.41 13.38 8.69
C PRO A 93 6.46 13.85 9.71
N LYS A 94 7.45 14.59 9.22
CA LYS A 94 8.63 15.00 10.01
C LYS A 94 8.27 15.72 11.33
N ASP A 95 7.17 16.46 11.34
CA ASP A 95 6.74 17.24 12.50
C ASP A 95 6.26 16.36 13.67
N TYR A 96 5.99 15.09 13.44
CA TYR A 96 5.62 14.12 14.49
C TYR A 96 6.83 13.58 15.28
N ALA A 97 8.04 13.68 14.76
CA ALA A 97 9.22 13.05 15.36
C ALA A 97 9.45 13.40 16.86
N PRO A 98 9.33 14.66 17.29
CA PRO A 98 9.50 14.99 18.72
C PRO A 98 8.45 14.34 19.61
N LEU A 99 7.17 14.36 19.17
CA LEU A 99 6.07 13.76 19.93
C LEU A 99 6.19 12.23 19.96
N PHE A 100 6.55 11.59 18.85
CA PHE A 100 6.76 10.15 18.79
C PHE A 100 7.81 9.70 19.80
N LYS A 101 8.93 10.41 19.86
CA LYS A 101 10.00 10.14 20.82
C LYS A 101 9.50 10.20 22.27
N GLN A 102 8.78 11.29 22.62
CA GLN A 102 8.19 11.45 23.96
C GLN A 102 7.19 10.34 24.30
N GLN A 103 6.33 9.95 23.36
CA GLN A 103 5.37 8.88 23.56
C GLN A 103 6.05 7.52 23.78
N VAL A 104 7.05 7.19 22.98
CA VAL A 104 7.84 5.95 23.14
C VAL A 104 8.58 5.96 24.48
N GLU A 105 9.25 7.04 24.84
CA GLU A 105 9.93 7.18 26.12
C GLU A 105 8.97 7.07 27.32
N PHE A 106 7.76 7.57 27.20
CA PHE A 106 6.77 7.54 28.29
C PHE A 106 6.06 6.19 28.43
N PHE A 107 5.56 5.63 27.30
CA PHE A 107 4.68 4.45 27.36
C PHE A 107 5.40 3.12 27.18
N MET A 108 6.65 3.11 26.65
CA MET A 108 7.29 1.89 26.16
C MET A 108 8.69 1.63 26.74
N GLN A 109 8.92 2.08 27.98
CA GLN A 109 10.23 1.99 28.67
C GLN A 109 10.78 0.57 28.81
N THR A 110 9.90 -0.44 28.83
CA THR A 110 10.26 -1.86 29.06
C THR A 110 10.24 -2.69 27.79
N MET A 111 10.07 -2.10 26.62
CA MET A 111 9.99 -2.84 25.35
C MET A 111 11.40 -3.26 24.89
N GLU A 112 11.54 -4.54 24.51
CA GLU A 112 12.81 -5.14 24.10
C GLU A 112 13.17 -4.91 22.64
N TYR A 113 12.31 -4.27 21.84
CA TYR A 113 12.56 -4.02 20.43
C TYR A 113 12.78 -2.53 20.12
N GLU A 114 13.61 -2.28 19.13
CA GLU A 114 13.90 -0.93 18.68
C GLU A 114 12.77 -0.39 17.79
N MET A 115 12.28 0.80 18.11
CA MET A 115 11.32 1.57 17.31
C MET A 115 12.02 2.79 16.72
N GLU A 116 12.08 2.87 15.42
CA GLU A 116 12.72 3.96 14.70
C GLU A 116 11.68 4.74 13.89
N MET A 117 11.53 6.03 14.20
CA MET A 117 10.75 6.91 13.33
C MET A 117 11.63 7.48 12.23
N ILE A 118 11.20 7.30 11.00
CA ILE A 118 11.80 7.89 9.79
C ILE A 118 10.95 9.09 9.37
N PRO A 119 11.50 10.31 9.47
CA PRO A 119 10.74 11.52 9.09
C PRO A 119 10.54 11.58 7.59
N VAL A 120 9.27 11.79 7.19
CA VAL A 120 8.85 11.91 5.80
C VAL A 120 8.62 13.39 5.46
N ASP A 121 9.21 13.83 4.36
CA ASP A 121 8.89 15.11 3.73
C ASP A 121 7.66 14.91 2.83
N THR A 122 6.49 15.34 3.31
CA THR A 122 5.21 15.15 2.62
C THR A 122 5.04 16.04 1.38
N GLU A 123 5.91 17.01 1.17
CA GLU A 123 5.88 17.92 0.02
C GLU A 123 6.69 17.42 -1.17
N LYS A 124 7.49 16.35 -0.96
CA LYS A 124 8.34 15.78 -2.00
C LYS A 124 7.86 14.41 -2.45
N GLN A 125 7.95 14.15 -3.75
CA GLN A 125 7.83 12.83 -4.32
C GLN A 125 9.22 12.17 -4.30
N GLN A 126 9.38 11.11 -3.49
CA GLN A 126 10.66 10.43 -3.32
C GLN A 126 10.47 8.99 -2.84
N ILE A 127 11.40 8.13 -3.16
CA ILE A 127 11.46 6.78 -2.58
C ILE A 127 11.97 6.91 -1.15
N ILE A 128 11.16 6.45 -0.18
CA ILE A 128 11.47 6.50 1.25
C ILE A 128 11.80 5.14 1.84
N TYR A 129 11.41 4.08 1.17
CA TYR A 129 11.69 2.69 1.55
C TYR A 129 12.00 1.88 0.30
N GLU A 130 12.98 1.01 0.41
CA GLU A 130 13.34 0.09 -0.66
C GLU A 130 13.97 -1.17 -0.07
N ASP A 131 13.56 -2.34 -0.59
CA ASP A 131 14.21 -3.61 -0.34
C ASP A 131 14.28 -4.46 -1.63
N HIS A 132 14.62 -5.74 -1.52
CA HIS A 132 14.69 -6.65 -2.67
C HIS A 132 13.32 -6.96 -3.31
N SER A 133 12.22 -6.68 -2.60
CA SER A 133 10.86 -7.05 -3.02
C SER A 133 10.08 -5.87 -3.60
N LEU A 134 10.22 -4.69 -2.99
CA LEU A 134 9.45 -3.52 -3.36
C LEU A 134 10.18 -2.20 -3.04
N SER A 135 9.65 -1.11 -3.60
CA SER A 135 9.92 0.25 -3.18
C SER A 135 8.63 0.95 -2.75
N VAL A 136 8.74 1.91 -1.82
CA VAL A 136 7.63 2.78 -1.42
C VAL A 136 8.01 4.23 -1.71
N GLU A 137 7.17 4.88 -2.49
CA GLU A 137 7.31 6.26 -2.94
C GLU A 137 6.23 7.14 -2.33
N THR A 138 6.58 8.35 -1.90
CA THR A 138 5.63 9.38 -1.44
C THR A 138 5.00 10.12 -2.62
N VAL A 139 3.75 10.53 -2.46
CA VAL A 139 3.04 11.42 -3.39
C VAL A 139 2.46 12.60 -2.60
N PRO A 140 2.91 13.84 -2.82
CA PRO A 140 2.35 15.01 -2.15
C PRO A 140 0.84 15.14 -2.39
N LEU A 141 0.09 15.30 -1.31
CA LEU A 141 -1.36 15.51 -1.31
C LEU A 141 -1.72 16.89 -0.74
N LYS A 142 -2.99 17.27 -0.85
CA LYS A 142 -3.47 18.58 -0.40
C LYS A 142 -4.58 18.43 0.63
N HIS A 143 -4.21 18.50 1.88
CA HIS A 143 -5.11 18.42 3.01
C HIS A 143 -4.87 19.57 4.01
N ARG A 144 -5.54 19.56 5.17
CA ARG A 144 -5.37 20.59 6.22
C ARG A 144 -4.04 20.50 6.94
N LEU A 145 -3.55 19.26 7.13
CA LEU A 145 -2.23 18.98 7.67
C LEU A 145 -1.28 18.55 6.53
N PRO A 146 0.04 18.66 6.73
CA PRO A 146 1.02 18.06 5.83
C PRO A 146 0.69 16.59 5.59
N CYS A 147 0.42 16.22 4.34
CA CYS A 147 -0.10 14.90 3.96
C CYS A 147 0.56 14.38 2.67
N CYS A 148 0.83 13.09 2.62
CA CYS A 148 1.22 12.41 1.39
C CYS A 148 0.50 11.07 1.25
N GLY A 149 0.31 10.64 0.01
CA GLY A 149 -0.02 9.27 -0.31
C GLY A 149 1.23 8.42 -0.51
N TYR A 150 1.05 7.12 -0.69
CA TYR A 150 2.15 6.16 -0.90
C TYR A 150 1.89 5.30 -2.12
N ILE A 151 2.94 5.02 -2.90
CA ILE A 151 2.90 4.04 -3.98
C ILE A 151 3.85 2.89 -3.64
N PHE A 152 3.32 1.69 -3.52
CA PHE A 152 4.06 0.45 -3.37
C PHE A 152 4.28 -0.15 -4.76
N ARG A 153 5.53 -0.27 -5.18
CA ARG A 153 5.91 -0.86 -6.46
C ARG A 153 6.68 -2.14 -6.25
N GLU A 154 6.14 -3.23 -6.77
CA GLU A 154 6.85 -4.52 -6.80
C GLU A 154 8.10 -4.38 -7.68
N LYS A 155 9.22 -4.93 -7.21
CA LYS A 155 10.42 -5.03 -8.04
C LYS A 155 10.30 -6.16 -9.05
N PRO A 156 10.81 -5.97 -10.27
CA PRO A 156 10.83 -7.03 -11.27
C PRO A 156 11.47 -8.31 -10.72
N THR A 157 10.93 -9.44 -11.08
CA THR A 157 11.53 -10.75 -10.83
C THR A 157 12.24 -11.25 -12.07
N LEU A 158 13.24 -12.11 -11.89
CA LEU A 158 13.88 -12.79 -13.01
C LEU A 158 12.90 -13.78 -13.66
N PRO A 159 13.03 -14.04 -14.97
CA PRO A 159 12.31 -15.11 -15.65
C PRO A 159 12.49 -16.46 -14.96
N HIS A 160 11.54 -17.34 -15.14
CA HIS A 160 11.63 -18.70 -14.65
C HIS A 160 12.22 -19.61 -15.75
N ILE A 161 13.33 -20.28 -15.45
CA ILE A 161 13.83 -21.31 -16.36
C ILE A 161 12.88 -22.51 -16.35
N LYS A 162 12.58 -23.03 -17.53
CA LYS A 162 11.72 -24.21 -17.71
C LYS A 162 12.47 -25.45 -17.27
N ARG A 163 11.93 -26.23 -16.34
CA ARG A 163 12.58 -27.39 -15.77
C ARG A 163 12.88 -28.47 -16.80
N ASP A 164 11.93 -28.75 -17.67
CA ASP A 164 12.06 -29.66 -18.79
C ASP A 164 13.23 -29.31 -19.73
N MET A 165 13.50 -28.03 -19.92
CA MET A 165 14.64 -27.57 -20.72
C MET A 165 15.97 -27.75 -20.02
N ILE A 166 16.00 -27.63 -18.68
CA ILE A 166 17.22 -27.95 -17.90
C ILE A 166 17.62 -29.42 -18.12
N ASP A 167 16.65 -30.30 -17.95
CA ASP A 167 16.87 -31.75 -18.05
C ASP A 167 17.17 -32.16 -19.50
N TYR A 168 16.46 -31.59 -20.49
CA TYR A 168 16.63 -31.92 -21.92
C TYR A 168 17.99 -31.48 -22.49
N TYR A 169 18.45 -30.29 -22.13
CA TYR A 169 19.72 -29.74 -22.64
C TYR A 169 20.90 -29.93 -21.68
N GLY A 170 20.74 -30.66 -20.59
CA GLY A 170 21.82 -30.91 -19.62
C GLY A 170 22.38 -29.63 -18.99
N ILE A 171 21.53 -28.58 -18.74
CA ILE A 171 21.99 -27.27 -18.29
C ILE A 171 22.54 -27.35 -16.86
N PRO A 172 23.83 -27.04 -16.63
CA PRO A 172 24.40 -27.03 -15.29
C PRO A 172 23.76 -25.96 -14.39
N ILE A 173 23.66 -26.26 -13.09
CA ILE A 173 23.11 -25.31 -12.09
C ILE A 173 23.85 -23.97 -12.14
N SER A 174 25.17 -23.96 -12.37
CA SER A 174 25.98 -22.74 -12.49
C SER A 174 25.56 -21.82 -13.62
N GLN A 175 24.88 -22.30 -14.65
CA GLN A 175 24.43 -21.51 -15.80
C GLN A 175 23.00 -20.97 -15.62
N ILE A 176 22.23 -21.48 -14.68
CA ILE A 176 20.82 -21.09 -14.48
C ILE A 176 20.68 -19.58 -14.28
N ASN A 177 21.54 -18.95 -13.47
CA ASN A 177 21.47 -17.51 -13.24
C ASN A 177 21.83 -16.70 -14.48
N ASN A 178 22.78 -17.14 -15.30
CA ASN A 178 23.15 -16.49 -16.56
C ASN A 178 21.96 -16.51 -17.53
N ILE A 179 21.30 -17.65 -17.66
CA ILE A 179 20.12 -17.82 -18.51
C ILE A 179 18.96 -16.98 -18.02
N LYS A 180 18.70 -16.94 -16.70
CA LYS A 180 17.68 -16.04 -16.11
C LYS A 180 17.96 -14.57 -16.34
N ASN A 181 19.22 -14.18 -16.54
CA ASN A 181 19.62 -12.81 -16.88
C ASN A 181 19.70 -12.56 -18.40
N GLY A 182 19.19 -13.49 -19.22
CA GLY A 182 19.03 -13.29 -20.66
C GLY A 182 20.08 -13.96 -21.54
N ALA A 183 21.04 -14.73 -20.98
CA ALA A 183 22.02 -15.45 -21.78
C ALA A 183 21.37 -16.62 -22.52
N ASP A 184 21.80 -16.84 -23.75
CA ASP A 184 21.57 -18.08 -24.50
C ASP A 184 22.40 -19.22 -23.87
N TRP A 185 22.05 -20.47 -24.18
CA TRP A 185 22.79 -21.64 -23.74
C TRP A 185 23.47 -22.32 -24.94
N THR A 186 24.76 -22.61 -24.82
CA THR A 186 25.46 -23.43 -25.80
C THR A 186 25.70 -24.83 -25.20
N ASN A 187 25.16 -25.85 -25.83
CA ASN A 187 25.34 -27.24 -25.39
C ASN A 187 26.74 -27.79 -25.72
N GLU A 188 27.05 -29.02 -25.33
CA GLU A 188 28.34 -29.66 -25.56
C GLU A 188 28.63 -29.91 -27.04
N ASP A 189 27.61 -29.98 -27.89
CA ASP A 189 27.72 -30.16 -29.34
C ASP A 189 27.95 -28.80 -30.08
N GLY A 190 27.99 -27.67 -29.35
CA GLY A 190 28.17 -26.33 -29.90
C GLY A 190 26.88 -25.69 -30.45
N GLU A 191 25.72 -26.31 -30.24
CA GLU A 191 24.44 -25.73 -30.63
C GLU A 191 24.05 -24.62 -29.66
N VAL A 192 23.69 -23.45 -30.20
CA VAL A 192 23.20 -22.30 -29.42
C VAL A 192 21.69 -22.36 -29.29
N ILE A 193 21.21 -22.52 -28.06
CA ILE A 193 19.78 -22.52 -27.71
C ILE A 193 19.38 -21.14 -27.24
N PRO A 194 18.47 -20.43 -27.97
CA PRO A 194 18.04 -19.09 -27.62
C PRO A 194 17.35 -19.03 -26.26
N ASN A 195 17.64 -18.00 -25.48
CA ASN A 195 17.08 -17.75 -24.15
C ASN A 195 15.54 -17.89 -24.11
N ALA A 196 14.84 -17.34 -25.12
CA ALA A 196 13.38 -17.40 -25.22
C ALA A 196 12.82 -18.85 -25.23
N ARG A 197 13.59 -19.86 -25.63
CA ARG A 197 13.19 -21.28 -25.53
C ARG A 197 13.31 -21.80 -24.09
N LEU A 198 14.28 -21.28 -23.35
CA LEU A 198 14.70 -21.80 -22.04
C LEU A 198 13.89 -21.23 -20.89
N VAL A 199 13.32 -20.03 -21.04
CA VAL A 199 12.65 -19.33 -19.95
C VAL A 199 11.17 -19.05 -20.22
N THR A 200 10.40 -18.93 -19.14
CA THR A 200 9.09 -18.30 -19.14
C THR A 200 9.28 -16.87 -18.64
N PRO A 201 8.84 -15.83 -19.39
CA PRO A 201 8.96 -14.44 -18.96
C PRO A 201 8.36 -14.22 -17.56
N ALA A 202 9.00 -13.35 -16.78
CA ALA A 202 8.43 -12.91 -15.52
C ALA A 202 7.12 -12.12 -15.75
N ALA A 203 6.19 -12.24 -14.81
CA ALA A 203 4.99 -11.39 -14.84
C ALA A 203 5.39 -9.91 -14.68
N PRO A 204 4.65 -8.98 -15.30
CA PRO A 204 4.87 -7.54 -15.09
C PRO A 204 4.80 -7.19 -13.60
N PRO A 205 5.66 -6.27 -13.12
CA PRO A 205 5.60 -5.79 -11.75
C PRO A 205 4.26 -5.11 -11.45
N ARG A 206 3.69 -5.44 -10.30
CA ARG A 206 2.43 -4.87 -9.84
C ARG A 206 2.67 -3.65 -8.97
N SER A 207 1.66 -2.80 -8.83
CA SER A 207 1.76 -1.60 -8.00
C SER A 207 0.44 -1.27 -7.34
N TYR A 208 0.54 -0.72 -6.14
CA TYR A 208 -0.58 -0.23 -5.36
C TYR A 208 -0.33 1.22 -4.95
N ALA A 209 -1.28 2.11 -5.26
CA ALA A 209 -1.25 3.50 -4.83
C ALA A 209 -2.35 3.75 -3.80
N TYR A 210 -1.98 4.33 -2.65
CA TYR A 210 -2.88 4.74 -1.59
C TYR A 210 -2.91 6.26 -1.52
N MET A 211 -3.98 6.88 -2.03
CA MET A 211 -4.24 8.32 -2.01
C MET A 211 -5.34 8.58 -0.98
N SER A 212 -4.90 8.88 0.24
CA SER A 212 -5.81 9.21 1.33
C SER A 212 -6.27 10.66 1.25
N ASP A 213 -6.53 11.30 2.36
CA ASP A 213 -7.15 12.60 2.52
C ASP A 213 -6.52 13.67 1.63
N THR A 214 -7.28 14.08 0.65
CA THR A 214 -6.84 15.10 -0.29
C THR A 214 -8.02 15.78 -0.98
N ARG A 215 -7.96 17.10 -1.13
CA ARG A 215 -8.82 17.72 -2.11
C ARG A 215 -8.46 17.25 -3.51
N TYR A 216 -9.38 17.35 -4.45
CA TYR A 216 -9.12 17.02 -5.84
C TYR A 216 -7.89 17.75 -6.40
N ILE A 217 -6.94 17.01 -6.93
CA ILE A 217 -5.73 17.49 -7.60
C ILE A 217 -5.82 17.08 -9.06
N PRO A 218 -6.06 18.02 -10.01
CA PRO A 218 -6.33 17.69 -11.41
C PRO A 218 -5.24 16.86 -12.09
N ASN A 219 -3.97 17.07 -11.75
CA ASN A 219 -2.82 16.35 -12.33
C ASN A 219 -2.29 15.20 -11.46
N LEU A 220 -3.02 14.76 -10.44
CA LEU A 220 -2.64 13.60 -9.62
C LEU A 220 -2.48 12.33 -10.46
N TRP A 221 -3.24 12.21 -11.55
CA TRP A 221 -3.17 11.08 -12.46
C TRP A 221 -1.77 10.85 -13.04
N GLU A 222 -0.94 11.90 -13.22
CA GLU A 222 0.43 11.77 -13.71
C GLU A 222 1.30 10.96 -12.74
N LYS A 223 1.06 11.13 -11.43
CA LYS A 223 1.81 10.48 -10.35
C LYS A 223 1.44 9.00 -10.19
N VAL A 224 0.17 8.67 -10.42
CA VAL A 224 -0.35 7.31 -10.26
C VAL A 224 -0.59 6.60 -11.60
N LYS A 225 0.02 7.10 -12.68
CA LYS A 225 -0.17 6.56 -14.03
C LYS A 225 0.15 5.08 -14.11
N GLY A 226 -0.80 4.29 -14.60
CA GLY A 226 -0.65 2.87 -14.87
C GLY A 226 -0.48 1.99 -13.64
N VAL A 227 -0.78 2.45 -12.42
CA VAL A 227 -0.76 1.58 -11.25
C VAL A 227 -1.81 0.47 -11.36
N THR A 228 -1.48 -0.72 -10.86
CA THR A 228 -2.38 -1.88 -10.94
C THR A 228 -3.66 -1.65 -10.14
N VAL A 229 -3.54 -1.12 -8.93
CA VAL A 229 -4.67 -0.78 -8.07
C VAL A 229 -4.45 0.61 -7.46
N LEU A 230 -5.45 1.47 -7.56
CA LEU A 230 -5.50 2.77 -6.91
C LEU A 230 -6.56 2.74 -5.81
N TYR A 231 -6.19 2.99 -4.56
CA TYR A 231 -7.11 3.42 -3.52
C TYR A 231 -7.13 4.95 -3.50
N HIS A 232 -8.31 5.51 -3.56
CA HIS A 232 -8.50 6.97 -3.46
C HIS A 232 -9.65 7.27 -2.52
N GLU A 233 -9.47 8.29 -1.66
CA GLU A 233 -10.57 8.75 -0.82
C GLU A 233 -11.77 9.12 -1.68
N SER A 234 -12.96 8.94 -1.12
CA SER A 234 -14.25 9.23 -1.72
C SER A 234 -15.24 9.68 -0.65
N THR A 235 -14.79 10.64 0.17
CA THR A 235 -15.49 11.09 1.38
C THR A 235 -16.87 11.66 1.06
N TYR A 236 -17.08 12.19 -0.16
CA TYR A 236 -18.30 12.87 -0.55
C TYR A 236 -18.84 12.41 -1.90
N THR A 237 -20.18 12.58 -2.11
CA THR A 237 -20.82 12.56 -3.42
C THR A 237 -20.56 13.86 -4.19
N SER A 238 -20.80 13.88 -5.50
CA SER A 238 -20.70 15.10 -6.33
C SER A 238 -21.66 16.21 -5.88
N GLU A 239 -22.82 15.89 -5.31
CA GLU A 239 -23.75 16.84 -4.72
C GLU A 239 -23.14 17.61 -3.52
N GLN A 240 -22.14 17.03 -2.87
CA GLN A 240 -21.45 17.62 -1.72
C GLN A 240 -20.05 18.14 -2.10
N GLU A 241 -19.79 18.46 -3.37
CA GLU A 241 -18.47 18.91 -3.85
C GLU A 241 -17.99 20.17 -3.14
N ASP A 242 -18.88 21.11 -2.82
CA ASP A 242 -18.50 22.31 -2.08
C ASP A 242 -18.00 21.99 -0.67
N ARG A 243 -18.62 21.01 0.00
CA ARG A 243 -18.09 20.50 1.28
C ARG A 243 -16.74 19.83 1.12
N ALA A 244 -16.57 19.01 0.09
CA ALA A 244 -15.29 18.39 -0.22
C ALA A 244 -14.19 19.45 -0.35
N LYS A 245 -14.45 20.54 -1.07
CA LYS A 245 -13.52 21.68 -1.19
C LYS A 245 -13.19 22.33 0.15
N ILE A 246 -14.22 22.63 0.98
CA ILE A 246 -14.06 23.29 2.29
C ILE A 246 -13.20 22.44 3.24
N TYR A 247 -13.41 21.13 3.24
CA TYR A 247 -12.73 20.20 4.15
C TYR A 247 -11.47 19.56 3.56
N ASN A 248 -11.07 19.94 2.32
CA ASN A 248 -9.95 19.39 1.57
C ASN A 248 -10.05 17.87 1.38
N HIS A 249 -11.20 17.42 0.91
CA HIS A 249 -11.49 16.05 0.51
C HIS A 249 -11.92 15.98 -0.96
N SER A 250 -12.08 14.76 -1.46
CA SER A 250 -12.53 14.49 -2.81
C SER A 250 -13.93 13.86 -2.84
N THR A 251 -14.57 13.95 -4.01
CA THR A 251 -15.77 13.18 -4.29
C THR A 251 -15.45 11.86 -4.98
N ALA A 252 -16.36 10.88 -4.91
CA ALA A 252 -16.22 9.61 -5.62
C ALA A 252 -16.05 9.81 -7.13
N LYS A 253 -16.76 10.78 -7.70
CA LYS A 253 -16.62 11.18 -9.10
C LYS A 253 -15.20 11.68 -9.42
N GLN A 254 -14.62 12.51 -8.56
CA GLN A 254 -13.26 13.03 -8.73
C GLN A 254 -12.22 11.92 -8.60
N ALA A 255 -12.38 10.97 -7.67
CA ALA A 255 -11.54 9.79 -7.55
C ALA A 255 -11.55 8.96 -8.86
N ALA A 256 -12.74 8.74 -9.44
CA ALA A 256 -12.90 8.04 -10.71
C ALA A 256 -12.30 8.78 -11.92
N MET A 257 -12.35 10.13 -11.92
CA MET A 257 -11.67 10.94 -12.94
C MET A 257 -10.15 10.75 -12.89
N VAL A 258 -9.56 10.73 -11.71
CA VAL A 258 -8.12 10.44 -11.53
C VAL A 258 -7.80 9.03 -12.04
N ALA A 259 -8.59 8.03 -11.64
CA ALA A 259 -8.38 6.63 -12.04
C ALA A 259 -8.41 6.45 -13.56
N LYS A 260 -9.42 7.04 -14.22
CA LYS A 260 -9.58 6.99 -15.68
C LYS A 260 -8.43 7.68 -16.42
N ALA A 261 -8.05 8.89 -15.99
CA ALA A 261 -6.95 9.64 -16.60
C ALA A 261 -5.61 8.93 -16.41
N ALA A 262 -5.39 8.31 -15.26
CA ALA A 262 -4.20 7.54 -14.94
C ALA A 262 -4.15 6.16 -15.61
N ARG A 263 -5.25 5.67 -16.18
CA ARG A 263 -5.38 4.32 -16.75
C ARG A 263 -4.97 3.25 -15.74
N VAL A 264 -5.48 3.34 -14.53
CA VAL A 264 -5.23 2.32 -13.50
C VAL A 264 -5.99 1.03 -13.83
N GLY A 265 -5.55 -0.10 -13.26
CA GLY A 265 -6.26 -1.37 -13.45
C GLY A 265 -7.57 -1.43 -12.68
N LYS A 266 -7.57 -0.98 -11.40
CA LYS A 266 -8.75 -0.95 -10.52
C LYS A 266 -8.74 0.30 -9.64
N LEU A 267 -9.93 0.83 -9.33
CA LEU A 267 -10.13 1.87 -8.31
C LEU A 267 -10.83 1.29 -7.09
N LEU A 268 -10.23 1.49 -5.93
CA LEU A 268 -10.83 1.19 -4.63
C LEU A 268 -11.27 2.51 -3.99
N LEU A 269 -12.54 2.62 -3.66
CA LEU A 269 -13.12 3.75 -2.95
C LEU A 269 -13.09 3.49 -1.43
N GLY A 270 -12.79 4.49 -0.64
CA GLY A 270 -12.82 4.41 0.81
C GLY A 270 -12.78 5.78 1.47
N HIS A 271 -12.51 5.81 2.78
CA HIS A 271 -12.56 7.02 3.59
C HIS A 271 -13.97 7.64 3.60
N TYR A 272 -14.97 6.78 3.89
CA TYR A 272 -16.38 7.18 3.82
C TYR A 272 -16.80 8.08 4.96
N SER A 273 -17.50 9.16 4.63
CA SER A 273 -18.12 10.00 5.65
C SER A 273 -19.26 9.26 6.36
N ALA A 274 -19.29 9.36 7.69
CA ALA A 274 -20.36 8.79 8.54
C ALA A 274 -21.80 9.27 8.17
N ARG A 275 -21.93 10.24 7.28
CA ARG A 275 -23.24 10.70 6.78
C ARG A 275 -23.93 9.72 5.83
N TYR A 276 -23.16 8.84 5.20
CA TYR A 276 -23.71 7.87 4.27
C TYR A 276 -23.99 6.55 5.01
N ASN A 277 -25.28 6.17 5.06
CA ASN A 277 -25.69 4.87 5.55
C ASN A 277 -25.44 3.77 4.52
N ASP A 278 -25.39 4.16 3.23
CA ASP A 278 -25.17 3.28 2.08
C ASP A 278 -24.17 3.95 1.12
N GLU A 279 -22.99 3.38 0.98
CA GLU A 279 -21.90 3.85 0.13
C GLU A 279 -22.11 3.48 -1.35
N THR A 280 -23.16 2.72 -1.68
CA THR A 280 -23.46 2.38 -3.08
C THR A 280 -23.73 3.62 -3.94
N VAL A 281 -24.16 4.73 -3.33
CA VAL A 281 -24.30 6.02 -4.02
C VAL A 281 -22.94 6.53 -4.54
N LEU A 282 -21.88 6.38 -3.76
CA LEU A 282 -20.51 6.75 -4.15
C LEU A 282 -20.00 5.84 -5.28
N LEU A 283 -20.26 4.53 -5.17
CA LEU A 283 -19.89 3.57 -6.20
C LEU A 283 -20.58 3.86 -7.53
N LYS A 284 -21.87 4.20 -7.49
CA LYS A 284 -22.63 4.53 -8.70
C LYS A 284 -22.00 5.71 -9.44
N GLU A 285 -21.72 6.81 -8.74
CA GLU A 285 -21.06 7.99 -9.33
C GLU A 285 -19.67 7.64 -9.91
N ALA A 286 -18.89 6.82 -9.22
CA ALA A 286 -17.58 6.43 -9.70
C ALA A 286 -17.67 5.57 -10.97
N LYS A 287 -18.59 4.61 -11.01
CA LYS A 287 -18.77 3.70 -12.15
C LYS A 287 -19.25 4.40 -13.41
N GLU A 288 -19.95 5.50 -13.32
CA GLU A 288 -20.31 6.33 -14.48
C GLU A 288 -19.06 6.88 -15.23
N ILE A 289 -17.93 6.97 -14.55
CA ILE A 289 -16.67 7.49 -15.09
C ILE A 289 -15.65 6.38 -15.36
N PHE A 290 -15.52 5.45 -14.41
CA PHE A 290 -14.55 4.35 -14.44
C PHE A 290 -15.21 3.07 -13.91
N GLU A 291 -15.52 2.13 -14.82
CA GLU A 291 -16.29 0.90 -14.51
C GLU A 291 -15.59 0.02 -13.47
N GLU A 292 -14.24 -0.11 -13.54
CA GLU A 292 -13.43 -0.91 -12.61
C GLU A 292 -13.28 -0.24 -11.23
N SER A 293 -14.39 0.29 -10.70
CA SER A 293 -14.49 0.91 -9.37
C SER A 293 -15.17 -0.03 -8.39
N TYR A 294 -14.64 -0.09 -7.17
CA TYR A 294 -15.10 -1.00 -6.12
C TYR A 294 -15.14 -0.29 -4.76
N LEU A 295 -16.14 -0.62 -3.94
CA LEU A 295 -16.16 -0.21 -2.53
C LEU A 295 -15.19 -1.07 -1.74
N THR A 296 -14.56 -0.46 -0.71
CA THR A 296 -13.81 -1.20 0.30
C THR A 296 -14.65 -1.39 1.56
N ASN A 297 -14.43 -2.50 2.26
CA ASN A 297 -15.00 -2.80 3.57
C ASN A 297 -13.96 -3.54 4.41
N GLU A 298 -14.12 -3.45 5.73
CA GLU A 298 -13.27 -4.17 6.67
C GLU A 298 -13.29 -5.68 6.43
N GLY A 299 -12.13 -6.29 6.50
CA GLY A 299 -11.95 -7.72 6.25
C GLY A 299 -11.84 -8.10 4.79
N MET A 300 -12.04 -7.17 3.84
CA MET A 300 -11.77 -7.44 2.43
C MET A 300 -10.28 -7.69 2.19
N VAL A 301 -10.00 -8.67 1.33
CA VAL A 301 -8.65 -8.99 0.83
C VAL A 301 -8.65 -8.88 -0.68
N ILE A 302 -7.88 -7.93 -1.20
CA ILE A 302 -7.80 -7.62 -2.62
C ILE A 302 -6.44 -8.09 -3.15
N SER A 303 -6.43 -8.88 -4.23
CA SER A 303 -5.20 -9.20 -4.96
C SER A 303 -4.89 -8.09 -5.96
N VAL A 304 -3.62 -7.63 -5.89
CA VAL A 304 -3.06 -6.66 -6.82
C VAL A 304 -2.63 -7.33 -8.11
#